data_f908da3f022782f1efff438bea416920
#
_entry.id   f908da3f022782f1efff438bea416920
#
_cell.length_a   1.000
_cell.length_b   1.000
_cell.length_c   1.000
_cell.angle_alpha   90.00
_cell.angle_beta   90.00
_cell.angle_gamma   90.00
#
_symmetry.space_group_name_H-M   'P 1'
#
loop_
_entity.id
_entity.type
_entity.pdbx_description
1 polymer ?
#
loop_
_entity_poly.entity_id
_entity_poly.type
_entity_poly.pdbx_seq_one_letter_code
_entity_poly.pdbx_strand_id
1 'polypeptide(L)'
;VILADTSAWVEYDRATGSAVDLRLSELIATDGPVAVTEPVIMEVLAGARSDAREADLRRLLLRFHLYRFDAVTDFEGAARIHRRCRQAGVTPRGLVDCMIAAVARRHQATLLTRDADLTRVARVIGIDLDQPQQEPPQPT
;
A
#
# COMPACT_ATOMS: atom_id res chain seq x y z
N VAL A 1 5.64 8.62 -8.38
CA VAL A 1 4.57 7.63 -8.42
C VAL A 1 4.25 7.16 -7.01
N ILE A 2 2.98 6.98 -6.73
CA ILE A 2 2.47 6.58 -5.42
C ILE A 2 1.96 5.15 -5.50
N LEU A 3 2.55 4.26 -4.72
CA LEU A 3 2.08 2.89 -4.56
C LEU A 3 1.11 2.87 -3.37
N ALA A 4 -0.18 2.65 -3.64
CA ALA A 4 -1.17 2.49 -2.58
C ALA A 4 -1.20 1.03 -2.13
N ASP A 5 -1.11 0.82 -0.81
CA ASP A 5 -1.16 -0.52 -0.22
C ASP A 5 -2.60 -1.01 -0.04
N THR A 6 -2.73 -2.22 0.47
CA THR A 6 -4.03 -2.84 0.74
C THR A 6 -4.92 -1.97 1.62
N SER A 7 -4.37 -1.40 2.70
CA SER A 7 -5.13 -0.58 3.64
C SER A 7 -5.72 0.67 2.98
N ALA A 8 -4.96 1.29 2.09
CA ALA A 8 -5.41 2.47 1.36
C ALA A 8 -6.59 2.13 0.44
N TRP A 9 -6.52 1.02 -0.29
CA TRP A 9 -7.62 0.59 -1.15
C TRP A 9 -8.87 0.20 -0.38
N VAL A 10 -8.71 -0.44 0.78
CA VAL A 10 -9.84 -0.78 1.67
C VAL A 10 -10.53 0.48 2.16
N GLU A 11 -9.77 1.50 2.59
CA GLU A 11 -10.34 2.78 3.01
C GLU A 11 -11.10 3.47 1.87
N TYR A 12 -10.52 3.48 0.68
CA TYR A 12 -11.16 4.04 -0.50
C TYR A 12 -12.45 3.30 -0.87
N ASP A 13 -12.40 1.97 -0.92
CA ASP A 13 -13.55 1.14 -1.30
C ASP A 13 -14.71 1.29 -0.31
N ARG A 14 -14.40 1.40 0.98
CA ARG A 14 -15.40 1.59 2.04
C ARG A 14 -15.85 3.04 2.21
N ALA A 15 -15.22 3.97 1.50
CA ALA A 15 -15.51 5.40 1.60
C ALA A 15 -15.52 5.89 3.05
N THR A 16 -14.45 5.58 3.80
CA THR A 16 -14.39 5.84 5.23
C THR A 16 -14.27 7.31 5.59
N GLY A 17 -13.87 8.16 4.63
CA GLY A 17 -13.60 9.58 4.88
C GLY A 17 -12.27 9.83 5.59
N SER A 18 -11.44 8.80 5.77
CA SER A 18 -10.10 8.96 6.36
C SER A 18 -9.19 9.81 5.46
N ALA A 19 -8.12 10.34 6.03
CA ALA A 19 -7.13 11.10 5.26
C ALA A 19 -6.58 10.30 4.07
N VAL A 20 -6.36 9.00 4.25
CA VAL A 20 -5.89 8.11 3.18
C VAL A 20 -6.94 7.90 2.10
N ASP A 21 -8.23 7.71 2.48
CA ASP A 21 -9.34 7.64 1.52
C ASP A 21 -9.42 8.91 0.70
N LEU A 22 -9.44 10.07 1.34
CA LEU A 22 -9.53 11.36 0.67
C LEU A 22 -8.34 11.60 -0.26
N ARG A 23 -7.15 11.22 0.16
CA ARG A 23 -5.94 11.34 -0.66
C ARG A 23 -6.01 10.46 -1.91
N LEU A 24 -6.41 9.20 -1.74
CA LEU A 24 -6.53 8.27 -2.88
C LEU A 24 -7.67 8.70 -3.82
N SER A 25 -8.79 9.16 -3.26
CA SER A 25 -9.92 9.69 -4.03
C SER A 25 -9.49 10.89 -4.87
N GLU A 26 -8.72 11.81 -4.31
CA GLU A 26 -8.18 12.97 -5.02
C GLU A 26 -7.26 12.54 -6.16
N LEU A 27 -6.33 11.63 -5.89
CA LEU A 27 -5.40 11.11 -6.90
C LEU A 27 -6.14 10.46 -8.07
N ILE A 28 -7.18 9.69 -7.79
CA ILE A 28 -7.99 9.04 -8.82
C ILE A 28 -8.77 10.08 -9.62
N ALA A 29 -9.39 11.05 -8.95
CA ALA A 29 -10.17 12.10 -9.60
C ALA A 29 -9.34 13.01 -10.50
N THR A 30 -8.09 13.23 -10.16
CA THR A 30 -7.15 14.08 -10.93
C THR A 30 -6.25 13.31 -11.89
N ASP A 31 -6.49 12.00 -12.05
CA ASP A 31 -5.67 11.12 -12.87
C ASP A 31 -4.19 11.16 -12.46
N GLY A 32 -3.97 11.18 -11.14
CA GLY A 32 -2.63 11.22 -10.55
C GLY A 32 -1.87 9.90 -10.68
N PRO A 33 -0.58 9.90 -10.36
CA PRO A 33 0.32 8.77 -10.62
C PRO A 33 0.21 7.67 -9.55
N VAL A 34 -0.89 6.92 -9.55
CA VAL A 34 -1.15 5.80 -8.65
C VAL A 34 -0.76 4.48 -9.31
N ALA A 35 -0.08 3.62 -8.57
CA ALA A 35 0.29 2.28 -8.99
C ALA A 35 -0.26 1.22 -8.02
N VAL A 36 -0.39 0.01 -8.52
CA VAL A 36 -0.73 -1.21 -7.77
C VAL A 36 0.36 -2.26 -8.00
N THR A 37 0.40 -3.28 -7.14
CA THR A 37 1.26 -4.45 -7.31
C THR A 37 0.50 -5.72 -6.96
N GLU A 38 0.94 -6.86 -7.46
CA GLU A 38 0.21 -8.12 -7.29
C GLU A 38 -0.04 -8.49 -5.81
N PRO A 39 0.91 -8.32 -4.87
CA PRO A 39 0.59 -8.60 -3.46
C PRO A 39 -0.58 -7.78 -2.91
N VAL A 40 -0.72 -6.53 -3.32
CA VAL A 40 -1.85 -5.68 -2.94
C VAL A 40 -3.14 -6.20 -3.58
N ILE A 41 -3.10 -6.52 -4.87
CA ILE A 41 -4.25 -7.08 -5.58
C ILE A 41 -4.72 -8.35 -4.88
N MET A 42 -3.81 -9.25 -4.56
CA MET A 42 -4.11 -10.49 -3.85
C MET A 42 -4.86 -10.23 -2.54
N GLU A 43 -4.35 -9.34 -1.71
CA GLU A 43 -4.97 -9.05 -0.41
C GLU A 43 -6.33 -8.39 -0.54
N VAL A 44 -6.48 -7.45 -1.46
CA VAL A 44 -7.77 -6.78 -1.69
C VAL A 44 -8.81 -7.79 -2.18
N LEU A 45 -8.46 -8.65 -3.13
CA LEU A 45 -9.37 -9.67 -3.66
C LEU A 45 -9.70 -10.74 -2.60
N ALA A 46 -8.73 -11.11 -1.76
CA ALA A 46 -8.96 -12.06 -0.67
C ALA A 46 -10.00 -11.56 0.34
N GLY A 47 -10.14 -10.25 0.49
CA GLY A 47 -11.14 -9.63 1.36
C GLY A 47 -12.54 -9.50 0.74
N ALA A 48 -12.72 -9.88 -0.52
CA ALA A 48 -14.03 -9.78 -1.17
C ALA A 48 -15.02 -10.79 -0.58
N ARG A 49 -16.27 -10.35 -0.40
CA ARG A 49 -17.32 -11.16 0.24
C ARG A 49 -18.07 -12.07 -0.74
N SER A 50 -17.87 -11.89 -2.04
CA SER A 50 -18.52 -12.66 -3.10
C SER A 50 -17.69 -12.62 -4.37
N ASP A 51 -17.95 -13.56 -5.29
CA ASP A 51 -17.30 -13.57 -6.61
C ASP A 51 -17.64 -12.31 -7.42
N ALA A 52 -18.86 -11.82 -7.30
CA ALA A 52 -19.26 -10.57 -7.97
C ALA A 52 -18.46 -9.37 -7.44
N ARG A 53 -18.27 -9.32 -6.13
CA ARG A 53 -17.50 -8.24 -5.49
C ARG A 53 -16.01 -8.34 -5.85
N GLU A 54 -15.46 -9.54 -5.90
CA GLU A 54 -14.09 -9.78 -6.38
C GLU A 54 -13.90 -9.24 -7.81
N ALA A 55 -14.84 -9.53 -8.70
CA ALA A 55 -14.79 -9.06 -10.09
C ALA A 55 -14.78 -7.52 -10.16
N ASP A 56 -15.60 -6.85 -9.34
CA ASP A 56 -15.64 -5.39 -9.27
C ASP A 56 -14.33 -4.79 -8.77
N LEU A 57 -13.78 -5.35 -7.71
CA LEU A 57 -12.51 -4.91 -7.14
C LEU A 57 -11.35 -5.13 -8.12
N ARG A 58 -11.35 -6.27 -8.80
CA ARG A 58 -10.35 -6.57 -9.82
C ARG A 58 -10.39 -5.55 -10.96
N ARG A 59 -11.58 -5.21 -11.45
CA ARG A 59 -11.73 -4.19 -12.50
C ARG A 59 -11.23 -2.82 -12.03
N LEU A 60 -11.51 -2.46 -10.80
CA LEU A 60 -11.00 -1.21 -10.23
C LEU A 60 -9.48 -1.18 -10.23
N LEU A 61 -8.84 -2.19 -9.65
CA LEU A 61 -7.39 -2.20 -9.46
C LEU A 61 -6.62 -2.28 -10.77
N LEU A 62 -7.13 -3.03 -11.76
CA LEU A 62 -6.47 -3.18 -13.06
C LEU A 62 -6.54 -1.93 -13.95
N ARG A 63 -7.23 -0.88 -13.52
CA ARG A 63 -7.22 0.41 -14.21
C ARG A 63 -5.93 1.19 -13.99
N PHE A 64 -5.15 0.83 -12.97
CA PHE A 64 -3.98 1.58 -12.55
C PHE A 64 -2.70 0.93 -13.05
N HIS A 65 -1.61 1.69 -13.05
CA HIS A 65 -0.32 1.17 -13.47
C HIS A 65 0.12 0.04 -12.56
N LEU A 66 0.54 -1.08 -13.15
CA LEU A 66 0.99 -2.25 -12.40
C LEU A 66 2.51 -2.23 -12.25
N TYR A 67 2.98 -2.15 -11.01
CA TYR A 67 4.35 -2.47 -10.66
C TYR A 67 4.43 -3.97 -10.41
N ARG A 68 4.93 -4.70 -11.39
CA ARG A 68 5.01 -6.15 -11.30
C ARG A 68 5.90 -6.58 -10.16
N PHE A 69 5.39 -7.50 -9.36
CA PHE A 69 6.18 -8.21 -8.37
C PHE A 69 7.10 -9.20 -9.12
N ASP A 70 8.41 -9.03 -8.94
CA ASP A 70 9.39 -9.95 -9.52
C ASP A 70 9.63 -11.10 -8.54
N ALA A 71 9.34 -12.32 -8.99
CA ALA A 71 9.35 -13.51 -8.13
C ALA A 71 10.73 -13.82 -7.55
N VAL A 72 11.81 -13.44 -8.21
CA VAL A 72 13.17 -13.65 -7.66
C VAL A 72 13.58 -12.48 -6.80
N THR A 73 13.63 -11.29 -7.39
CA THR A 73 14.20 -10.10 -6.75
C THR A 73 13.37 -9.64 -5.56
N ASP A 74 12.05 -9.63 -5.68
CA ASP A 74 11.19 -9.07 -4.63
C ASP A 74 10.92 -10.05 -3.49
N PHE A 75 10.90 -11.36 -3.72
CA PHE A 75 10.87 -12.33 -2.62
C PHE A 75 12.14 -12.25 -1.77
N GLU A 76 13.30 -12.22 -2.41
CA GLU A 76 14.55 -12.05 -1.70
C GLU A 76 14.65 -10.69 -1.01
N GLY A 77 14.19 -9.63 -1.70
CA GLY A 77 14.11 -8.29 -1.13
C GLY A 77 13.22 -8.23 0.10
N ALA A 78 12.06 -8.89 0.07
CA ALA A 78 11.16 -8.99 1.21
C ALA A 78 11.82 -9.69 2.40
N ALA A 79 12.55 -10.77 2.15
CA ALA A 79 13.28 -11.48 3.19
C ALA A 79 14.35 -10.60 3.86
N ARG A 80 15.10 -9.84 3.07
CA ARG A 80 16.11 -8.89 3.60
C ARG A 80 15.46 -7.76 4.41
N ILE A 81 14.35 -7.22 3.93
CA ILE A 81 13.60 -6.18 4.64
C ILE A 81 13.12 -6.71 5.98
N HIS A 82 12.55 -7.91 6.02
CA HIS A 82 12.09 -8.53 7.26
C HIS A 82 13.21 -8.66 8.28
N ARG A 83 14.38 -9.17 7.85
CA ARG A 83 15.55 -9.31 8.74
C ARG A 83 16.04 -7.94 9.22
N ARG A 84 16.11 -6.95 8.35
CA ARG A 84 16.56 -5.60 8.72
C ARG A 84 15.62 -4.96 9.74
N CYS A 85 14.33 -5.14 9.59
CA CYS A 85 13.36 -4.67 10.57
C CYS A 85 13.57 -5.33 11.93
N ARG A 86 13.76 -6.66 11.98
CA ARG A 86 14.03 -7.34 13.24
C ARG A 86 15.32 -6.83 13.91
N GLN A 87 16.37 -6.59 13.13
CA GLN A 87 17.63 -6.02 13.65
C GLN A 87 17.42 -4.61 14.22
N ALA A 88 16.47 -3.86 13.69
CA ALA A 88 16.11 -2.53 14.19
C ALA A 88 15.06 -2.56 15.31
N GLY A 89 14.69 -3.74 15.80
CA GLY A 89 13.69 -3.88 16.86
C GLY A 89 12.24 -3.78 16.39
N VAL A 90 12.00 -3.86 15.10
CA VAL A 90 10.66 -3.85 14.50
C VAL A 90 10.37 -5.23 13.91
N THR A 91 9.33 -5.90 14.42
CA THR A 91 8.92 -7.21 13.89
C THR A 91 7.66 -7.02 13.04
N PRO A 92 7.76 -7.12 11.70
CA PRO A 92 6.57 -7.07 10.86
C PRO A 92 5.64 -8.24 11.17
N ARG A 93 4.31 -7.99 11.15
CA ARG A 93 3.31 -9.03 11.43
C ARG A 93 3.28 -10.12 10.37
N GLY A 94 3.68 -9.78 9.13
CA GLY A 94 3.68 -10.74 8.04
C GLY A 94 4.63 -10.35 6.93
N LEU A 95 4.89 -11.30 6.05
CA LEU A 95 5.82 -11.10 4.93
C LEU A 95 5.20 -10.29 3.79
N VAL A 96 3.87 -10.21 3.69
CA VAL A 96 3.22 -9.48 2.59
C VAL A 96 3.55 -7.99 2.65
N ASP A 97 3.58 -7.38 3.82
CA ASP A 97 4.02 -5.99 3.97
C ASP A 97 5.46 -5.80 3.48
N CYS A 98 6.32 -6.75 3.76
CA CYS A 98 7.70 -6.72 3.26
C CYS A 98 7.77 -6.89 1.74
N MET A 99 6.87 -7.67 1.15
CA MET A 99 6.75 -7.82 -0.30
C MET A 99 6.33 -6.49 -0.96
N ILE A 100 5.34 -5.82 -0.39
CA ILE A 100 4.90 -4.50 -0.87
C ILE A 100 6.03 -3.49 -0.75
N ALA A 101 6.70 -3.47 0.39
CA ALA A 101 7.85 -2.60 0.63
C ALA A 101 9.00 -2.86 -0.35
N ALA A 102 9.27 -4.11 -0.70
CA ALA A 102 10.30 -4.46 -1.67
C ALA A 102 10.00 -3.88 -3.06
N VAL A 103 8.76 -3.97 -3.50
CA VAL A 103 8.33 -3.39 -4.79
C VAL A 103 8.44 -1.86 -4.75
N ALA A 104 7.96 -1.23 -3.69
CA ALA A 104 8.05 0.22 -3.53
C ALA A 104 9.51 0.70 -3.59
N ARG A 105 10.41 0.02 -2.88
CA ARG A 105 11.83 0.36 -2.86
C ARG A 105 12.48 0.21 -4.22
N ARG A 106 12.21 -0.90 -4.91
CA ARG A 106 12.80 -1.17 -6.23
C ARG A 106 12.38 -0.12 -7.26
N HIS A 107 11.14 0.34 -7.21
CA HIS A 107 10.61 1.37 -8.10
C HIS A 107 10.81 2.79 -7.58
N GLN A 108 11.40 2.97 -6.42
CA GLN A 108 11.54 4.30 -5.77
C GLN A 108 10.19 5.01 -5.65
N ALA A 109 9.15 4.26 -5.38
CA ALA A 109 7.81 4.78 -5.22
C ALA A 109 7.60 5.35 -3.82
N THR A 110 6.75 6.35 -3.72
CA THR A 110 6.21 6.82 -2.45
C THR A 110 5.05 5.90 -2.04
N LEU A 111 4.99 5.50 -0.79
CA LEU A 111 4.01 4.56 -0.29
C LEU A 111 2.85 5.29 0.38
N LEU A 112 1.61 4.99 -0.02
CA LEU A 112 0.40 5.46 0.64
C LEU A 112 -0.21 4.30 1.45
N THR A 113 -0.24 4.45 2.77
CA THR A 113 -0.71 3.40 3.67
C THR A 113 -1.41 3.99 4.90
N ARG A 114 -2.35 3.25 5.46
CA ARG A 114 -2.91 3.50 6.79
C ARG A 114 -2.44 2.46 7.82
N ASP A 115 -1.68 1.47 7.39
CA ASP A 115 -1.20 0.40 8.27
C ASP A 115 0.02 0.87 9.07
N ALA A 116 -0.09 0.84 10.39
CA ALA A 116 1.01 1.24 11.27
C ALA A 116 2.24 0.34 11.15
N ASP A 117 2.06 -0.95 10.88
CA ASP A 117 3.17 -1.88 10.69
C ASP A 117 3.95 -1.55 9.42
N LEU A 118 3.26 -1.38 8.30
CA LEU A 118 3.92 -1.03 7.03
C LEU A 118 4.60 0.34 7.13
N THR A 119 3.99 1.28 7.85
CA THR A 119 4.61 2.58 8.12
C THR A 119 5.94 2.42 8.85
N ARG A 120 5.99 1.56 9.87
CA ARG A 120 7.25 1.28 10.60
C ARG A 120 8.28 0.61 9.72
N VAL A 121 7.88 -0.36 8.89
CA VAL A 121 8.77 -1.00 7.92
C VAL A 121 9.36 0.04 6.96
N ALA A 122 8.52 0.89 6.40
CA ALA A 122 8.95 1.93 5.47
C ALA A 122 9.99 2.87 6.10
N ARG A 123 9.79 3.27 7.36
CA ARG A 123 10.73 4.12 8.07
C ARG A 123 12.07 3.44 8.32
N VAL A 124 12.08 2.16 8.65
CA VAL A 124 13.33 1.41 8.86
C VAL A 124 14.17 1.34 7.59
N ILE A 125 13.56 1.10 6.46
CA ILE A 125 14.28 0.89 5.19
C ILE A 125 14.37 2.13 4.32
N GLY A 126 13.79 3.26 4.74
CA GLY A 126 13.93 4.54 4.06
C GLY A 126 13.04 4.70 2.83
N ILE A 127 11.86 4.10 2.82
CA ILE A 127 10.85 4.35 1.79
C ILE A 127 10.09 5.63 2.14
N ASP A 128 9.93 6.52 1.15
CA ASP A 128 9.14 7.74 1.32
C ASP A 128 7.66 7.40 1.52
N LEU A 129 7.05 8.07 2.48
CA LEU A 129 5.63 7.92 2.76
C LEU A 129 4.88 9.14 2.24
N ASP A 130 3.78 8.89 1.52
CA ASP A 130 2.78 9.92 1.26
C ASP A 130 1.97 10.09 2.54
N GLN A 131 2.14 11.23 3.20
CA GLN A 131 1.45 11.52 4.46
C GLN A 131 0.38 12.56 4.18
N PRO A 132 -0.87 12.13 3.91
CA PRO A 132 -1.97 13.07 3.76
C PRO A 132 -2.10 13.89 5.05
N GLN A 133 -2.25 15.20 4.90
CA GLN A 133 -2.42 16.07 6.04
C GLN A 133 -3.73 15.71 6.75
N GLN A 134 -3.61 15.38 8.02
CA GLN A 134 -4.78 15.38 8.89
C GLN A 134 -5.29 16.81 8.98
N GLU A 135 -6.60 17.00 8.87
CA GLU A 135 -7.17 18.31 9.19
C GLU A 135 -6.69 18.70 10.58
N PRO A 136 -6.21 19.95 10.77
CA PRO A 136 -5.88 20.41 12.11
C PRO A 136 -7.12 20.27 12.99
N PRO A 137 -6.96 19.90 14.28
CA PRO A 137 -8.11 19.83 15.18
C PRO A 137 -8.85 21.16 15.15
N GLN A 138 -10.16 21.07 14.91
CA GLN A 138 -10.99 22.28 14.87
C GLN A 138 -10.85 23.02 16.21
N PRO A 139 -10.68 24.34 16.21
CA PRO A 139 -10.65 25.08 17.45
C PRO A 139 -11.97 24.87 18.20
N THR A 140 -11.85 24.42 19.43
CA THR A 140 -12.99 24.29 20.34
C THR A 140 -13.51 25.66 20.73
#